data_00a59d8743b9b832c14a38cebb91f7a3
#
_entry.id   00a59d8743b9b832c14a38cebb91f7a3
#
_cell.length_a   1.000
_cell.length_b   1.000
_cell.length_c   1.000
_cell.angle_alpha   90.00
_cell.angle_beta   90.00
_cell.angle_gamma   90.00
#
_symmetry.space_group_name_H-M   'P 1'
#
loop_
_entity.id
_entity.type
_entity.pdbx_description
1 polymer ?
#
loop_
_entity_poly.entity_id
_entity_poly.type
_entity_poly.pdbx_seq_one_letter_code
_entity_poly.pdbx_strand_id
1 'polypeptide(L)'
;MKKNDLTRIILLITSLLMLVIGFVMSKSNIGILILGILTIISLVVLDRQASDIVKLSKNNPKVKTFRFLNMFTLLIVVLCFILALSSSDNQVSITEDNKILIIGLMSSFMMIFGNSSPKIPFNRYLGLRLPWTIIDEETWKIAHRLIGYLSFPIAIIMFIMSFFFDGNIVGIVGILTWVIIPSIHSYIFYYKKLKSLN
;
A
#
# COMPACT_ATOMS: atom_id res chain seq x y z
N MET A 1 3.31 -6.04 28.87
CA MET A 1 3.19 -6.02 27.39
C MET A 1 3.60 -4.63 26.90
N LYS A 2 4.63 -4.49 26.06
CA LYS A 2 5.04 -3.18 25.53
C LYS A 2 3.92 -2.65 24.63
N LYS A 3 3.64 -1.34 24.68
CA LYS A 3 2.58 -0.66 23.88
C LYS A 3 2.62 -1.06 22.39
N ASN A 4 3.82 -1.28 21.85
CA ASN A 4 4.04 -1.73 20.47
C ASN A 4 3.57 -3.17 20.20
N ASP A 5 3.59 -4.05 21.21
CA ASP A 5 3.12 -5.44 21.03
C ASP A 5 1.59 -5.49 20.95
N LEU A 6 0.92 -4.65 21.74
CA LEU A 6 -0.55 -4.51 21.68
C LEU A 6 -1.01 -4.02 20.30
N THR A 7 -0.34 -2.99 19.74
CA THR A 7 -0.66 -2.50 18.39
C THR A 7 -0.51 -3.57 17.33
N ARG A 8 0.56 -4.36 17.40
CA ARG A 8 0.81 -5.46 16.46
C ARG A 8 -0.30 -6.51 16.53
N ILE A 9 -0.72 -6.87 17.74
CA ILE A 9 -1.81 -7.83 17.96
C ILE A 9 -3.13 -7.27 17.40
N ILE A 10 -3.46 -6.02 17.69
CA ILE A 10 -4.67 -5.37 17.17
C ILE A 10 -4.67 -5.38 15.63
N LEU A 11 -3.58 -4.94 14.99
CA LEU A 11 -3.47 -4.90 13.53
C LEU A 11 -3.52 -6.31 12.92
N LEU A 12 -2.98 -7.32 13.57
CA LEU A 12 -3.05 -8.69 13.11
C LEU A 12 -4.49 -9.23 13.22
N ILE A 13 -5.16 -9.01 14.35
CA ILE A 13 -6.55 -9.43 14.53
C ILE A 13 -7.46 -8.72 13.52
N THR A 14 -7.30 -7.41 13.33
CA THR A 14 -8.11 -6.66 12.34
C THR A 14 -7.86 -7.14 10.92
N SER A 15 -6.62 -7.47 10.54
CA SER A 15 -6.32 -8.00 9.20
C SER A 15 -6.91 -9.40 8.98
N LEU A 16 -6.90 -10.27 9.99
CA LEU A 16 -7.55 -11.58 9.93
C LEU A 16 -9.08 -11.45 9.82
N LEU A 17 -9.67 -10.55 10.60
CA LEU A 17 -11.12 -10.26 10.50
C LEU A 17 -11.48 -9.74 9.11
N MET A 18 -10.68 -8.83 8.53
CA MET A 18 -10.88 -8.33 7.17
C MET A 18 -10.84 -9.46 6.14
N LEU A 19 -9.90 -10.41 6.25
CA LEU A 19 -9.81 -11.56 5.36
C LEU A 19 -11.06 -12.45 5.46
N VAL A 20 -11.50 -12.76 6.69
CA VAL A 20 -12.69 -13.60 6.91
C VAL A 20 -13.94 -12.92 6.36
N ILE A 21 -14.15 -11.64 6.69
CA ILE A 21 -15.31 -10.87 6.22
C ILE A 21 -15.28 -10.73 4.69
N GLY A 22 -14.12 -10.43 4.10
CA GLY A 22 -13.95 -10.32 2.66
C GLY A 22 -14.27 -11.63 1.94
N PHE A 23 -13.94 -12.78 2.52
CA PHE A 23 -14.24 -14.09 1.95
C PHE A 23 -15.71 -14.47 2.11
N VAL A 24 -16.29 -14.26 3.29
CA VAL A 24 -17.68 -14.71 3.62
C VAL A 24 -18.73 -13.75 3.09
N MET A 25 -18.45 -12.44 3.09
CA MET A 25 -19.44 -11.39 2.81
C MET A 25 -19.04 -10.50 1.62
N SER A 26 -18.29 -11.01 0.67
CA SER A 26 -17.69 -10.24 -0.44
C SER A 26 -18.71 -9.48 -1.32
N LYS A 27 -19.95 -9.95 -1.39
CA LYS A 27 -21.03 -9.35 -2.19
C LYS A 27 -22.09 -8.61 -1.35
N SER A 28 -21.86 -8.46 -0.05
CA SER A 28 -22.82 -7.83 0.86
C SER A 28 -22.44 -6.39 1.15
N ASN A 29 -23.41 -5.46 1.05
CA ASN A 29 -23.25 -4.07 1.48
C ASN A 29 -22.74 -3.97 2.91
N ILE A 30 -23.24 -4.82 3.80
CA ILE A 30 -22.83 -4.89 5.20
C ILE A 30 -21.37 -5.33 5.29
N GLY A 31 -20.94 -6.32 4.49
CA GLY A 31 -19.54 -6.74 4.43
C GLY A 31 -18.60 -5.61 4.01
N ILE A 32 -18.95 -4.88 2.97
CA ILE A 32 -18.19 -3.71 2.49
C ILE A 32 -18.11 -2.63 3.56
N LEU A 33 -19.23 -2.31 4.22
CA LEU A 33 -19.27 -1.33 5.33
C LEU A 33 -18.34 -1.72 6.46
N ILE A 34 -18.39 -2.97 6.91
CA ILE A 34 -17.53 -3.47 8.00
C ILE A 34 -16.04 -3.41 7.58
N LEU A 35 -15.72 -3.85 6.35
CA LEU A 35 -14.35 -3.78 5.83
C LEU A 35 -13.83 -2.35 5.75
N GLY A 36 -14.64 -1.42 5.25
CA GLY A 36 -14.30 0.00 5.20
C GLY A 36 -14.01 0.59 6.58
N ILE A 37 -14.90 0.34 7.55
CA ILE A 37 -14.75 0.82 8.93
C ILE A 37 -13.48 0.24 9.57
N LEU A 38 -13.24 -1.08 9.45
CA LEU A 38 -12.04 -1.72 10.00
C LEU A 38 -10.77 -1.16 9.39
N THR A 39 -10.76 -0.90 8.07
CA THR A 39 -9.62 -0.30 7.37
C THR A 39 -9.36 1.12 7.88
N ILE A 40 -10.39 1.95 7.98
CA ILE A 40 -10.28 3.32 8.51
C ILE A 40 -9.74 3.31 9.94
N ILE A 41 -10.27 2.46 10.82
CA ILE A 41 -9.80 2.34 12.20
C ILE A 41 -8.32 1.95 12.23
N SER A 42 -7.90 0.98 11.40
CA SER A 42 -6.50 0.54 11.33
C SER A 42 -5.57 1.67 10.89
N LEU A 43 -5.96 2.47 9.89
CA LEU A 43 -5.18 3.62 9.42
C LEU A 43 -5.11 4.74 10.46
N VAL A 44 -6.19 5.02 11.19
CA VAL A 44 -6.20 6.00 12.28
C VAL A 44 -5.30 5.56 13.44
N VAL A 45 -5.31 4.27 13.79
CA VAL A 45 -4.41 3.71 14.81
C VAL A 45 -2.94 3.85 14.38
N LEU A 46 -2.63 3.55 13.12
CA LEU A 46 -1.29 3.72 12.55
C LEU A 46 -0.83 5.18 12.59
N ASP A 47 -1.70 6.13 12.28
CA ASP A 47 -1.36 7.55 12.32
C ASP A 47 -1.04 8.02 13.74
N ARG A 48 -1.90 7.68 14.71
CA ARG A 48 -1.69 8.07 16.11
C ARG A 48 -0.40 7.48 16.70
N GLN A 49 0.03 6.33 16.23
CA GLN A 49 1.22 5.63 16.72
C GLN A 49 2.45 5.80 15.82
N ALA A 50 2.40 6.65 14.81
CA ALA A 50 3.45 6.84 13.81
C ALA A 50 4.83 7.07 14.43
N SER A 51 4.95 7.93 15.46
CA SER A 51 6.22 8.21 16.15
C SER A 51 6.77 6.99 16.91
N ASP A 52 5.90 6.24 17.56
CA ASP A 52 6.26 5.05 18.35
C ASP A 52 6.68 3.90 17.41
N ILE A 53 5.99 3.77 16.28
CA ILE A 53 6.27 2.77 15.22
C ILE A 53 7.64 3.00 14.61
N VAL A 54 7.94 4.24 14.26
CA VAL A 54 9.19 4.63 13.59
C VAL A 54 10.33 4.83 14.60
N LYS A 55 10.02 4.88 15.90
CA LYS A 55 10.96 5.17 17.01
C LYS A 55 11.70 6.50 16.84
N LEU A 56 11.05 7.51 16.33
CA LEU A 56 11.57 8.85 16.11
C LEU A 56 10.66 9.89 16.77
N SER A 57 11.21 11.06 17.07
CA SER A 57 10.43 12.17 17.63
C SER A 57 9.31 12.61 16.68
N LYS A 58 8.20 13.11 17.21
CA LYS A 58 7.04 13.54 16.43
C LYS A 58 7.37 14.61 15.36
N ASN A 59 8.38 15.42 15.61
CA ASN A 59 8.82 16.50 14.72
C ASN A 59 9.78 16.03 13.62
N ASN A 60 10.23 14.77 13.64
CA ASN A 60 11.16 14.24 12.64
C ASN A 60 10.50 14.22 11.24
N PRO A 61 11.19 14.71 10.19
CA PRO A 61 10.66 14.72 8.82
C PRO A 61 10.18 13.34 8.34
N LYS A 62 10.85 12.26 8.74
CA LYS A 62 10.46 10.88 8.39
C LYS A 62 9.12 10.47 9.01
N VAL A 63 8.80 10.95 10.21
CA VAL A 63 7.50 10.72 10.85
C VAL A 63 6.42 11.52 10.13
N LYS A 64 6.72 12.75 9.70
CA LYS A 64 5.81 13.55 8.88
C LYS A 64 5.51 12.87 7.53
N THR A 65 6.53 12.33 6.87
CA THR A 65 6.34 11.55 5.62
C THR A 65 5.47 10.31 5.85
N PHE A 66 5.69 9.56 6.92
CA PHE A 66 4.89 8.40 7.28
C PHE A 66 3.42 8.80 7.48
N ARG A 67 3.14 9.86 8.24
CA ARG A 67 1.78 10.38 8.46
C ARG A 67 1.14 10.88 7.18
N PHE A 68 1.88 11.62 6.37
CA PHE A 68 1.39 12.10 5.07
C PHE A 68 0.92 10.93 4.19
N LEU A 69 1.74 9.87 4.04
CA LEU A 69 1.38 8.70 3.28
C LEU A 69 0.17 7.96 3.86
N ASN A 70 0.13 7.82 5.18
CA ASN A 70 -0.98 7.17 5.85
C ASN A 70 -2.30 7.94 5.67
N MET A 71 -2.27 9.28 5.80
CA MET A 71 -3.43 10.14 5.54
C MET A 71 -3.86 10.13 4.07
N PHE A 72 -2.88 10.11 3.16
CA PHE A 72 -3.18 9.98 1.73
C PHE A 72 -3.82 8.62 1.41
N THR A 73 -3.31 7.52 2.00
CA THR A 73 -3.93 6.19 1.89
C THR A 73 -5.36 6.20 2.45
N LEU A 74 -5.59 6.86 3.59
CA LEU A 74 -6.92 7.01 4.18
C LEU A 74 -7.87 7.73 3.21
N LEU A 75 -7.43 8.82 2.58
CA LEU A 75 -8.22 9.55 1.58
C LEU A 75 -8.64 8.63 0.41
N ILE A 76 -7.69 7.87 -0.15
CA ILE A 76 -7.97 6.93 -1.24
C ILE A 76 -8.94 5.83 -0.80
N VAL A 77 -8.75 5.26 0.38
CA VAL A 77 -9.65 4.22 0.92
C VAL A 77 -11.07 4.76 1.08
N VAL A 78 -11.23 5.97 1.63
CA VAL A 78 -12.56 6.60 1.79
C VAL A 78 -13.19 6.85 0.43
N LEU A 79 -12.42 7.34 -0.56
CA LEU A 79 -12.91 7.56 -1.92
C LEU A 79 -13.37 6.25 -2.58
N CYS A 80 -12.54 5.20 -2.53
CA CYS A 80 -12.88 3.88 -3.05
C CYS A 80 -14.12 3.30 -2.35
N PHE A 81 -14.24 3.53 -1.05
CA PHE A 81 -15.38 3.09 -0.27
C PHE A 81 -16.69 3.78 -0.69
N ILE A 82 -16.65 5.11 -0.90
CA ILE A 82 -17.80 5.86 -1.43
C ILE A 82 -18.18 5.35 -2.82
N LEU A 83 -17.21 5.13 -3.70
CA LEU A 83 -17.45 4.59 -5.04
C LEU A 83 -18.08 3.18 -5.00
N ALA A 84 -17.58 2.31 -4.10
CA ALA A 84 -18.13 0.96 -3.93
C ALA A 84 -19.59 0.98 -3.43
N LEU A 85 -19.93 1.86 -2.50
CA LEU A 85 -21.31 1.99 -2.02
C LEU A 85 -22.26 2.64 -3.05
N SER A 86 -21.72 3.45 -3.96
CA SER A 86 -22.51 4.11 -5.00
C SER A 86 -22.77 3.21 -6.21
N SER A 87 -22.02 2.11 -6.35
CA SER A 87 -22.20 1.16 -7.46
C SER A 87 -23.35 0.20 -7.18
N SER A 88 -24.17 -0.11 -8.20
CA SER A 88 -25.31 -1.00 -8.09
C SER A 88 -24.92 -2.42 -7.65
N ASP A 89 -23.73 -2.87 -8.00
CA ASP A 89 -23.23 -4.21 -7.70
C ASP A 89 -22.31 -4.24 -6.46
N ASN A 90 -22.19 -3.11 -5.74
CA ASN A 90 -21.31 -2.94 -4.57
C ASN A 90 -19.83 -3.34 -4.82
N GLN A 91 -19.41 -3.29 -6.07
CA GLN A 91 -18.04 -3.54 -6.48
C GLN A 91 -17.50 -2.34 -7.26
N VAL A 92 -16.29 -1.91 -6.94
CA VAL A 92 -15.56 -0.96 -7.78
C VAL A 92 -15.02 -1.76 -8.97
N SER A 93 -15.85 -1.98 -9.97
CA SER A 93 -15.42 -2.55 -11.24
C SER A 93 -14.90 -1.45 -12.16
N ILE A 94 -13.83 -1.73 -12.88
CA ILE A 94 -13.31 -0.82 -13.90
C ILE A 94 -14.14 -1.06 -15.16
N THR A 95 -15.10 -0.16 -15.41
CA THR A 95 -15.95 -0.14 -16.62
C THR A 95 -15.38 0.88 -17.61
N GLU A 96 -15.83 0.83 -18.86
CA GLU A 96 -15.41 1.81 -19.88
C GLU A 96 -15.69 3.25 -19.46
N ASP A 97 -16.79 3.50 -18.75
CA ASP A 97 -17.20 4.85 -18.31
C ASP A 97 -16.30 5.42 -17.21
N ASN A 98 -15.73 4.56 -16.33
CA ASN A 98 -14.97 4.99 -15.17
C ASN A 98 -13.48 4.62 -15.22
N LYS A 99 -13.04 3.88 -16.26
CA LYS A 99 -11.66 3.35 -16.33
C LYS A 99 -10.60 4.42 -16.23
N ILE A 100 -10.77 5.54 -16.92
CA ILE A 100 -9.81 6.65 -16.93
C ILE A 100 -9.71 7.27 -15.53
N LEU A 101 -10.83 7.45 -14.84
CA LEU A 101 -10.86 7.96 -13.48
C LEU A 101 -10.14 7.01 -12.51
N ILE A 102 -10.50 5.72 -12.54
CA ILE A 102 -9.93 4.72 -11.62
C ILE A 102 -8.43 4.53 -11.89
N ILE A 103 -8.03 4.34 -13.15
CA ILE A 103 -6.61 4.20 -13.50
C ILE A 103 -5.84 5.49 -13.20
N GLY A 104 -6.44 6.66 -13.41
CA GLY A 104 -5.85 7.96 -13.02
C GLY A 104 -5.61 8.07 -11.52
N LEU A 105 -6.57 7.63 -10.69
CA LEU A 105 -6.40 7.56 -9.22
C LEU A 105 -5.30 6.57 -8.82
N MET A 106 -5.27 5.38 -9.43
CA MET A 106 -4.21 4.38 -9.18
C MET A 106 -2.83 4.91 -9.58
N SER A 107 -2.72 5.55 -10.74
CA SER A 107 -1.49 6.18 -11.22
C SER A 107 -1.02 7.29 -10.29
N SER A 108 -1.93 8.15 -9.86
CA SER A 108 -1.64 9.22 -8.91
C SER A 108 -1.15 8.66 -7.56
N PHE A 109 -1.81 7.61 -7.06
CA PHE A 109 -1.37 6.90 -5.86
C PHE A 109 0.04 6.35 -6.01
N MET A 110 0.34 5.69 -7.14
CA MET A 110 1.66 5.15 -7.41
C MET A 110 2.74 6.24 -7.44
N MET A 111 2.47 7.38 -8.08
CA MET A 111 3.42 8.50 -8.14
C MET A 111 3.69 9.11 -6.77
N ILE A 112 2.64 9.39 -5.97
CA ILE A 112 2.76 9.99 -4.64
C ILE A 112 3.46 9.02 -3.67
N PHE A 113 3.05 7.76 -3.67
CA PHE A 113 3.67 6.74 -2.84
C PHE A 113 5.13 6.52 -3.25
N GLY A 114 5.41 6.43 -4.55
CA GLY A 114 6.74 6.25 -5.08
C GLY A 114 7.69 7.40 -4.74
N ASN A 115 7.27 8.64 -4.91
CA ASN A 115 8.06 9.81 -4.53
C ASN A 115 8.40 9.85 -3.03
N SER A 116 7.52 9.31 -2.21
CA SER A 116 7.70 9.26 -0.75
C SER A 116 8.41 7.99 -0.27
N SER A 117 8.38 6.92 -1.08
CA SER A 117 8.90 5.60 -0.72
C SER A 117 10.36 5.60 -0.23
N PRO A 118 11.34 6.27 -0.88
CA PRO A 118 12.72 6.30 -0.41
C PRO A 118 12.90 7.00 0.94
N LYS A 119 11.93 7.82 1.36
CA LYS A 119 11.95 8.58 2.62
C LYS A 119 11.30 7.80 3.77
N ILE A 120 10.66 6.66 3.48
CA ILE A 120 10.03 5.82 4.51
C ILE A 120 11.13 5.18 5.35
N PRO A 121 11.16 5.43 6.68
CA PRO A 121 12.13 4.80 7.54
C PRO A 121 11.90 3.29 7.62
N PHE A 122 12.96 2.55 7.92
CA PHE A 122 12.87 1.12 8.18
C PHE A 122 11.85 0.84 9.29
N ASN A 123 10.79 0.09 8.95
CA ASN A 123 9.70 -0.22 9.85
C ASN A 123 8.99 -1.51 9.42
N ARG A 124 8.10 -2.03 10.28
CA ARG A 124 7.34 -3.25 10.02
C ARG A 124 5.88 -3.01 9.64
N TYR A 125 5.47 -1.80 9.31
CA TYR A 125 4.05 -1.45 9.15
C TYR A 125 3.71 -0.84 7.79
N LEU A 126 4.57 -0.04 7.21
CA LEU A 126 4.31 0.69 5.96
C LEU A 126 5.45 0.45 4.96
N GLY A 127 5.12 0.17 3.69
CA GLY A 127 6.07 -0.03 2.61
C GLY A 127 6.07 -1.46 2.05
N LEU A 128 7.05 -1.80 1.22
CA LEU A 128 7.22 -3.13 0.63
C LEU A 128 7.78 -4.09 1.68
N ARG A 129 6.90 -4.85 2.31
CA ARG A 129 7.18 -5.70 3.47
C ARG A 129 7.35 -7.15 3.07
N LEU A 130 8.49 -7.47 2.50
CA LEU A 130 8.89 -8.83 2.17
C LEU A 130 9.78 -9.41 3.28
N PRO A 131 9.86 -10.73 3.43
CA PRO A 131 10.68 -11.35 4.49
C PRO A 131 12.10 -10.80 4.56
N TRP A 132 12.74 -10.61 3.41
CA TRP A 132 14.10 -10.07 3.30
C TRP A 132 14.21 -8.57 3.50
N THR A 133 13.17 -7.79 3.16
CA THR A 133 13.21 -6.33 3.36
C THR A 133 12.97 -5.91 4.80
N ILE A 134 12.19 -6.68 5.58
CA ILE A 134 11.91 -6.37 6.99
C ILE A 134 13.00 -6.82 7.97
N ILE A 135 13.97 -7.62 7.49
CA ILE A 135 15.09 -8.13 8.29
C ILE A 135 16.33 -7.27 8.09
N ASP A 136 16.58 -6.78 6.86
CA ASP A 136 17.78 -6.04 6.50
C ASP A 136 17.47 -4.61 6.04
N GLU A 137 18.03 -3.62 6.74
CA GLU A 137 17.77 -2.20 6.47
C GLU A 137 18.32 -1.73 5.11
N GLU A 138 19.45 -2.29 4.65
CA GLU A 138 20.00 -1.93 3.33
C GLU A 138 19.10 -2.45 2.21
N THR A 139 18.65 -3.69 2.32
CA THR A 139 17.69 -4.29 1.38
C THR A 139 16.38 -3.50 1.36
N TRP A 140 15.91 -3.04 2.52
CA TRP A 140 14.78 -2.13 2.62
C TRP A 140 14.99 -0.85 1.81
N LYS A 141 16.12 -0.17 2.01
CA LYS A 141 16.46 1.08 1.32
C LYS A 141 16.51 0.89 -0.20
N ILE A 142 17.11 -0.21 -0.67
CA ILE A 142 17.19 -0.53 -2.09
C ILE A 142 15.81 -0.79 -2.68
N ALA A 143 14.98 -1.61 -2.04
CA ALA A 143 13.63 -1.90 -2.48
C ALA A 143 12.79 -0.61 -2.61
N HIS A 144 12.80 0.24 -1.59
CA HIS A 144 12.02 1.48 -1.57
C HIS A 144 12.55 2.55 -2.53
N ARG A 145 13.86 2.60 -2.76
CA ARG A 145 14.46 3.47 -3.78
C ARG A 145 14.04 3.04 -5.19
N LEU A 146 14.02 1.73 -5.44
CA LEU A 146 13.59 1.19 -6.74
C LEU A 146 12.09 1.42 -6.98
N ILE A 147 11.24 1.25 -5.96
CA ILE A 147 9.83 1.66 -6.03
C ILE A 147 9.73 3.14 -6.44
N GLY A 148 10.51 4.01 -5.81
CA GLY A 148 10.53 5.43 -6.15
C GLY A 148 10.83 5.71 -7.61
N TYR A 149 11.86 5.06 -8.16
CA TYR A 149 12.26 5.24 -9.56
C TYR A 149 11.26 4.68 -10.56
N LEU A 150 10.64 3.54 -10.25
CA LEU A 150 9.72 2.86 -11.15
C LEU A 150 8.31 3.43 -11.13
N SER A 151 7.91 4.10 -10.05
CA SER A 151 6.54 4.59 -9.89
C SER A 151 6.11 5.55 -10.99
N PHE A 152 6.95 6.51 -11.34
CA PHE A 152 6.62 7.49 -12.37
C PHE A 152 6.49 6.86 -13.76
N PRO A 153 7.49 6.15 -14.30
CA PRO A 153 7.37 5.56 -15.63
C PRO A 153 6.23 4.55 -15.73
N ILE A 154 6.05 3.67 -14.73
CA ILE A 154 4.97 2.69 -14.76
C ILE A 154 3.60 3.36 -14.68
N ALA A 155 3.41 4.35 -13.80
CA ALA A 155 2.16 5.06 -13.67
C ALA A 155 1.78 5.82 -14.95
N ILE A 156 2.73 6.47 -15.61
CA ILE A 156 2.51 7.17 -16.87
C ILE A 156 2.13 6.17 -17.97
N ILE A 157 2.88 5.08 -18.11
CA ILE A 157 2.59 4.05 -19.10
C ILE A 157 1.20 3.44 -18.84
N MET A 158 0.89 3.11 -17.58
CA MET A 158 -0.39 2.56 -17.18
C MET A 158 -1.55 3.52 -17.54
N PHE A 159 -1.39 4.82 -17.26
CA PHE A 159 -2.40 5.81 -17.61
C PHE A 159 -2.59 5.93 -19.13
N ILE A 160 -1.51 5.99 -19.91
CA ILE A 160 -1.58 6.04 -21.37
C ILE A 160 -2.24 4.77 -21.94
N MET A 161 -1.85 3.59 -21.43
CA MET A 161 -2.41 2.31 -21.90
C MET A 161 -3.90 2.15 -21.59
N SER A 162 -4.44 2.84 -20.58
CA SER A 162 -5.87 2.80 -20.27
C SER A 162 -6.75 3.39 -21.36
N PHE A 163 -6.22 4.19 -22.27
CA PHE A 163 -6.98 4.68 -23.44
C PHE A 163 -7.16 3.64 -24.54
N PHE A 164 -6.28 2.63 -24.60
CA PHE A 164 -6.22 1.67 -25.68
C PHE A 164 -6.64 0.25 -25.29
N PHE A 165 -6.55 -0.09 -24.00
CA PHE A 165 -6.75 -1.43 -23.48
C PHE A 165 -7.81 -1.48 -22.37
N ASP A 166 -8.25 -2.68 -22.04
CA ASP A 166 -9.16 -2.93 -20.92
C ASP A 166 -8.53 -2.45 -19.59
N GLY A 167 -9.30 -1.67 -18.81
CA GLY A 167 -8.82 -1.05 -17.59
C GLY A 167 -8.40 -2.05 -16.51
N ASN A 168 -9.05 -3.23 -16.42
CA ASN A 168 -8.69 -4.25 -15.44
C ASN A 168 -7.34 -4.85 -15.76
N ILE A 169 -7.09 -5.16 -17.03
CA ILE A 169 -5.81 -5.71 -17.49
C ILE A 169 -4.69 -4.70 -17.23
N VAL A 170 -4.90 -3.43 -17.63
CA VAL A 170 -3.92 -2.36 -17.43
C VAL A 170 -3.62 -2.14 -15.94
N GLY A 171 -4.65 -2.10 -15.10
CA GLY A 171 -4.50 -1.93 -13.66
C GLY A 171 -3.72 -3.08 -13.01
N ILE A 172 -4.11 -4.33 -13.31
CA ILE A 172 -3.44 -5.52 -12.76
C ILE A 172 -1.98 -5.59 -13.20
N VAL A 173 -1.71 -5.45 -14.50
CA VAL A 173 -0.34 -5.52 -15.04
C VAL A 173 0.52 -4.39 -14.47
N GLY A 174 -0.03 -3.16 -14.40
CA GLY A 174 0.69 -2.01 -13.85
C GLY A 174 1.10 -2.22 -12.38
N ILE A 175 0.14 -2.62 -11.51
CA ILE A 175 0.44 -2.88 -10.09
C ILE A 175 1.40 -4.04 -9.92
N LEU A 176 1.18 -5.16 -10.62
CA LEU A 176 2.07 -6.32 -10.53
C LEU A 176 3.50 -5.96 -10.93
N THR A 177 3.67 -5.24 -12.05
CA THR A 177 4.98 -4.78 -12.51
C THR A 177 5.66 -3.88 -11.46
N TRP A 178 4.91 -2.95 -10.87
CA TRP A 178 5.39 -2.02 -9.86
C TRP A 178 5.85 -2.71 -8.57
N VAL A 179 5.21 -3.82 -8.18
CA VAL A 179 5.56 -4.58 -6.96
C VAL A 179 6.60 -5.65 -7.25
N ILE A 180 6.48 -6.39 -8.35
CA ILE A 180 7.31 -7.56 -8.64
C ILE A 180 8.75 -7.15 -8.95
N ILE A 181 8.97 -6.10 -9.76
CA ILE A 181 10.33 -5.70 -10.14
C ILE A 181 11.17 -5.32 -8.90
N PRO A 182 10.72 -4.43 -8.00
CA PRO A 182 11.47 -4.14 -6.76
C PRO A 182 11.62 -5.35 -5.85
N SER A 183 10.62 -6.24 -5.83
CA SER A 183 10.66 -7.47 -5.02
C SER A 183 11.79 -8.40 -5.46
N ILE A 184 11.84 -8.71 -6.76
CA ILE A 184 12.88 -9.58 -7.33
C ILE A 184 14.26 -8.96 -7.15
N HIS A 185 14.41 -7.67 -7.48
CA HIS A 185 15.70 -6.99 -7.39
C HIS A 185 16.22 -6.93 -5.94
N SER A 186 15.34 -6.61 -4.99
CA SER A 186 15.72 -6.59 -3.57
C SER A 186 16.06 -7.99 -3.03
N TYR A 187 15.38 -9.04 -3.52
CA TYR A 187 15.71 -10.41 -3.19
C TYR A 187 17.10 -10.81 -3.68
N ILE A 188 17.42 -10.50 -4.95
CA ILE A 188 18.73 -10.77 -5.53
C ILE A 188 19.82 -10.05 -4.74
N PHE A 189 19.61 -8.80 -4.36
CA PHE A 189 20.53 -8.04 -3.54
C PHE A 189 20.77 -8.69 -2.18
N TYR A 190 19.70 -9.05 -1.48
CA TYR A 190 19.74 -9.72 -0.18
C TYR A 190 20.51 -11.04 -0.24
N TYR A 191 20.22 -11.86 -1.26
CA TYR A 191 20.90 -13.14 -1.48
C TYR A 191 22.40 -12.99 -1.74
N LYS A 192 22.79 -12.01 -2.60
CA LYS A 192 24.20 -11.72 -2.86
C LYS A 192 24.93 -11.25 -1.62
N LYS A 193 24.29 -10.41 -0.80
CA LYS A 193 24.84 -9.94 0.48
C LYS A 193 25.08 -11.09 1.44
N LEU A 194 24.14 -12.01 1.58
CA LEU A 194 24.32 -13.20 2.43
C LEU A 194 25.51 -14.08 1.96
N LYS A 195 25.66 -14.24 0.65
CA LYS A 195 26.76 -15.04 0.09
C LYS A 195 28.14 -14.37 0.27
N SER A 196 28.20 -13.06 0.38
CA SER A 196 29.46 -12.33 0.61
C SER A 196 29.90 -12.33 2.08
N LEU A 197 29.02 -12.71 3.00
CA LEU A 197 29.30 -12.78 4.43
C LEU A 197 29.72 -14.19 4.92
N ASN A 198 29.53 -15.19 4.06
CA ASN A 198 30.00 -16.57 4.25
C ASN A 198 31.26 -16.82 3.39
#